data_47d12b8ca64bbe799953c7fa140da665
#
_entry.id   47d12b8ca64bbe799953c7fa140da665
#
_cell.length_a   1.000
_cell.length_b   1.000
_cell.length_c   1.000
_cell.angle_alpha   90.00
_cell.angle_beta   90.00
_cell.angle_gamma   90.00
#
_symmetry.space_group_name_H-M   'P 1'
#
loop_
_entity.id
_entity.type
_entity.pdbx_description
1 polymer ?
#
loop_
_entity_poly.entity_id
_entity_poly.type
_entity_poly.pdbx_seq_one_letter_code
_entity_poly.pdbx_strand_id
1 'polypeptide(L)'
;MSQLSINRVAEVLRGFNRVAVAVSGGVDSLTLATIAGRSHQSACMFHAVSPAVPPEATVRVRDFALREGWRLEVINAAEFESDEYVSNPTNRCFYCKQSLYSAIDEIAGVTLDQIVSGTNSDDLHEYRPGLDAARQRGVRHPFAELGFTKEDVR
;
A
#
# COMPACT_ATOMS: atom_id res chain seq x y z
N MET A 1 1.71 11.04 -14.58
CA MET A 1 1.65 12.18 -13.63
C MET A 1 2.62 13.26 -14.04
N SER A 2 2.23 14.50 -13.88
CA SER A 2 3.12 15.63 -14.09
C SER A 2 4.18 15.72 -12.97
N GLN A 3 5.28 16.43 -13.24
CA GLN A 3 6.29 16.64 -12.21
C GLN A 3 5.73 17.41 -11.00
N LEU A 4 4.83 18.36 -11.25
CA LEU A 4 4.17 19.12 -10.18
C LEU A 4 3.34 18.19 -9.30
N SER A 5 2.58 17.27 -9.89
CA SER A 5 1.80 16.29 -9.13
C SER A 5 2.68 15.36 -8.31
N ILE A 6 3.78 14.90 -8.88
CA ILE A 6 4.77 14.08 -8.17
C ILE A 6 5.33 14.83 -6.96
N ASN A 7 5.67 16.11 -7.14
CA ASN A 7 6.20 16.94 -6.05
C ASN A 7 5.19 17.11 -4.92
N ARG A 8 3.90 17.26 -5.24
CA ARG A 8 2.85 17.36 -4.23
C ARG A 8 2.74 16.09 -3.39
N VAL A 9 2.80 14.93 -4.04
CA VAL A 9 2.79 13.64 -3.33
C VAL A 9 4.03 13.51 -2.45
N ALA A 10 5.20 13.85 -2.98
CA ALA A 10 6.45 13.80 -2.24
C ALA A 10 6.40 14.68 -0.98
N GLU A 11 5.79 15.87 -1.06
CA GLU A 11 5.62 16.74 0.10
C GLU A 11 4.77 16.12 1.20
N VAL A 12 3.68 15.45 0.82
CA VAL A 12 2.84 14.73 1.80
C VAL A 12 3.66 13.65 2.49
N LEU A 13 4.43 12.88 1.73
CA LEU A 13 5.23 11.79 2.28
C LEU A 13 6.35 12.30 3.20
N ARG A 14 6.96 13.42 2.87
CA ARG A 14 8.01 14.03 3.71
C ARG A 14 7.49 14.51 5.07
N GLY A 15 6.20 14.72 5.20
CA GLY A 15 5.58 15.06 6.46
C GLY A 15 5.58 13.92 7.49
N PHE A 16 5.89 12.71 7.07
CA PHE A 16 5.96 11.55 7.96
C PHE A 16 7.42 11.24 8.32
N ASN A 17 7.67 10.80 9.54
CA ASN A 17 9.03 10.44 9.97
C ASN A 17 9.52 9.19 9.23
N ARG A 18 8.71 8.15 9.19
CA ARG A 18 8.97 6.91 8.47
C ARG A 18 7.72 6.51 7.70
N VAL A 19 7.91 5.94 6.54
CA VAL A 19 6.80 5.58 5.65
C VAL A 19 6.85 4.09 5.34
N ALA A 20 5.73 3.42 5.56
CA ALA A 20 5.51 2.05 5.14
C ALA A 20 4.49 2.06 4.00
N VAL A 21 4.90 1.66 2.80
CA VAL A 21 4.04 1.66 1.61
C VAL A 21 3.49 0.27 1.38
N ALA A 22 2.16 0.15 1.36
CA ALA A 22 1.50 -1.10 1.00
C ALA A 22 1.45 -1.22 -0.52
N VAL A 23 2.15 -2.20 -1.08
CA VAL A 23 2.31 -2.36 -2.54
C VAL A 23 1.61 -3.63 -2.99
N SER A 24 0.53 -3.48 -3.77
CA SER A 24 -0.23 -4.62 -4.29
C SER A 24 0.33 -5.18 -5.60
N GLY A 25 1.14 -4.41 -6.32
CA GLY A 25 1.61 -4.75 -7.66
C GLY A 25 0.78 -4.10 -8.78
N GLY A 26 -0.30 -3.37 -8.44
CA GLY A 26 -1.05 -2.58 -9.39
C GLY A 26 -0.37 -1.25 -9.70
N VAL A 27 -0.82 -0.57 -10.74
CA VAL A 27 -0.21 0.68 -11.22
C VAL A 27 -0.16 1.75 -10.13
N ASP A 28 -1.26 1.90 -9.38
CA ASP A 28 -1.37 2.98 -8.40
C ASP A 28 -0.39 2.78 -7.24
N SER A 29 -0.31 1.57 -6.69
CA SER A 29 0.60 1.29 -5.58
C SER A 29 2.07 1.31 -6.02
N LEU A 30 2.38 0.86 -7.24
CA LEU A 30 3.74 0.92 -7.78
C LEU A 30 4.17 2.37 -8.03
N THR A 31 3.26 3.21 -8.50
CA THR A 31 3.52 4.64 -8.70
C THR A 31 3.83 5.32 -7.36
N LEU A 32 3.00 5.08 -6.36
CA LEU A 32 3.23 5.64 -5.02
C LEU A 32 4.56 5.16 -4.43
N ALA A 33 4.83 3.86 -4.53
CA ALA A 33 6.08 3.29 -4.02
C ALA A 33 7.31 3.89 -4.71
N THR A 34 7.23 4.13 -6.02
CA THR A 34 8.31 4.76 -6.76
C THR A 34 8.57 6.19 -6.27
N ILE A 35 7.50 6.96 -6.09
CA ILE A 35 7.63 8.33 -5.56
C ILE A 35 8.22 8.30 -4.14
N ALA A 36 7.70 7.42 -3.29
CA ALA A 36 8.18 7.29 -1.92
C ALA A 36 9.66 6.88 -1.86
N GLY A 37 10.05 5.89 -2.65
CA GLY A 37 11.43 5.41 -2.68
C GLY A 37 12.42 6.45 -3.16
N ARG A 38 12.00 7.32 -4.06
CA ARG A 38 12.86 8.39 -4.58
C ARG A 38 12.90 9.64 -3.71
N SER A 39 11.86 9.88 -2.91
CA SER A 39 11.71 11.12 -2.16
C SER A 39 11.86 10.98 -0.65
N HIS A 40 11.88 9.76 -0.11
CA HIS A 40 11.90 9.54 1.33
C HIS A 40 12.91 8.43 1.69
N GLN A 41 13.95 8.81 2.44
CA GLN A 41 15.05 7.89 2.77
C GLN A 41 14.62 6.72 3.65
N SER A 42 13.57 6.89 4.45
CA SER A 42 13.10 5.87 5.38
C SER A 42 11.92 5.08 4.84
N ALA A 43 11.62 5.18 3.54
CA ALA A 43 10.51 4.43 2.95
C ALA A 43 10.83 2.94 2.88
N CYS A 44 9.88 2.12 3.33
CA CYS A 44 9.95 0.67 3.22
C CYS A 44 8.67 0.17 2.54
N MET A 45 8.83 -0.74 1.58
CA MET A 45 7.70 -1.29 0.81
C MET A 45 7.33 -2.65 1.36
N PHE A 46 6.03 -2.89 1.48
CA PHE A 46 5.47 -4.14 1.99
C PHE A 46 4.53 -4.74 0.94
N HIS A 47 4.74 -5.98 0.61
CA HIS A 47 3.92 -6.72 -0.35
C HIS A 47 3.41 -8.01 0.28
N ALA A 48 2.11 -8.22 0.26
CA ALA A 48 1.50 -9.44 0.77
C ALA A 48 1.33 -10.45 -0.35
N VAL A 49 1.75 -11.69 -0.11
CA VAL A 49 1.54 -12.82 -1.01
C VAL A 49 0.47 -13.71 -0.40
N SER A 50 -0.54 -14.08 -1.20
CA SER A 50 -1.59 -15.00 -0.80
C SER A 50 -2.13 -15.70 -2.03
N PRO A 51 -2.97 -16.75 -1.88
CA PRO A 51 -3.61 -17.37 -3.04
C PRO A 51 -4.45 -16.41 -3.88
N ALA A 52 -4.92 -15.30 -3.29
CA ALA A 52 -5.70 -14.27 -3.98
C ALA A 52 -4.83 -13.29 -4.79
N VAL A 53 -3.52 -13.31 -4.60
CA VAL A 53 -2.60 -12.40 -5.30
C VAL A 53 -2.01 -13.11 -6.52
N PRO A 54 -2.20 -12.58 -7.74
CA PRO A 54 -1.60 -13.19 -8.93
C PRO A 54 -0.07 -13.22 -8.82
N PRO A 55 0.58 -14.34 -9.21
CA PRO A 55 2.04 -14.42 -9.16
C PRO A 55 2.75 -13.31 -9.94
N GLU A 56 2.14 -12.85 -11.04
CA GLU A 56 2.67 -11.77 -11.87
C GLU A 56 2.79 -10.46 -11.09
N ALA A 57 1.88 -10.19 -10.16
CA ALA A 57 1.94 -9.01 -9.32
C ALA A 57 3.19 -9.02 -8.44
N THR A 58 3.48 -10.17 -7.84
CA THR A 58 4.67 -10.34 -7.00
C THR A 58 5.96 -10.19 -7.82
N VAL A 59 5.99 -10.73 -9.03
CA VAL A 59 7.13 -10.58 -9.93
C VAL A 59 7.37 -9.10 -10.26
N ARG A 60 6.30 -8.35 -10.57
CA ARG A 60 6.42 -6.91 -10.85
C ARG A 60 6.98 -6.14 -9.65
N VAL A 61 6.49 -6.44 -8.46
CA VAL A 61 6.97 -5.76 -7.24
C VAL A 61 8.45 -6.03 -7.02
N ARG A 62 8.87 -7.26 -7.17
CA ARG A 62 10.29 -7.63 -7.00
C ARG A 62 11.18 -6.97 -8.06
N ASP A 63 10.71 -6.91 -9.32
CA ASP A 63 11.46 -6.26 -10.39
C ASP A 63 11.63 -4.77 -10.13
N PHE A 64 10.57 -4.09 -9.70
CA PHE A 64 10.65 -2.68 -9.32
C PHE A 64 11.58 -2.47 -8.13
N ALA A 65 11.50 -3.34 -7.12
CA ALA A 65 12.36 -3.24 -5.96
C ALA A 65 13.85 -3.32 -6.35
N LEU A 66 14.19 -4.22 -7.25
CA LEU A 66 15.57 -4.35 -7.74
C LEU A 66 16.02 -3.12 -8.53
N ARG A 67 15.16 -2.63 -9.43
CA ARG A 67 15.51 -1.47 -10.27
C ARG A 67 15.61 -0.17 -9.48
N GLU A 68 14.73 0.01 -8.50
CA GLU A 68 14.67 1.25 -7.71
C GLU A 68 15.44 1.18 -6.40
N GLY A 69 15.96 0.00 -6.04
CA GLY A 69 16.70 -0.16 -4.79
C GLY A 69 15.82 -0.08 -3.54
N TRP A 70 14.58 -0.54 -3.62
CA TRP A 70 13.66 -0.48 -2.48
C TRP A 70 14.07 -1.42 -1.36
N ARG A 71 13.79 -1.00 -0.13
CA ARG A 71 13.65 -1.94 0.98
C ARG A 71 12.29 -2.60 0.83
N LEU A 72 12.27 -3.89 0.51
CA LEU A 72 11.04 -4.64 0.28
C LEU A 72 10.93 -5.77 1.30
N GLU A 73 9.81 -5.78 2.02
CA GLU A 73 9.39 -6.89 2.87
C GLU A 73 8.23 -7.61 2.20
N VAL A 74 8.40 -8.89 1.94
CA VAL A 74 7.35 -9.73 1.38
C VAL A 74 6.74 -10.54 2.51
N ILE A 75 5.42 -10.39 2.69
CA ILE A 75 4.68 -11.00 3.78
C ILE A 75 3.83 -12.13 3.22
N ASN A 76 3.91 -13.31 3.80
CA ASN A 76 3.00 -14.39 3.45
C ASN A 76 1.70 -14.21 4.23
N ALA A 77 0.67 -13.71 3.56
CA ALA A 77 -0.61 -13.43 4.20
C ALA A 77 -1.31 -14.70 4.70
N ALA A 78 -0.96 -15.87 4.18
CA ALA A 78 -1.52 -17.13 4.68
C ALA A 78 -1.16 -17.39 6.15
N GLU A 79 -0.03 -16.86 6.62
CA GLU A 79 0.37 -16.96 8.03
C GLU A 79 -0.51 -16.12 8.95
N PHE A 80 -1.25 -15.17 8.39
CA PHE A 80 -2.10 -14.25 9.12
C PHE A 80 -3.59 -14.43 8.78
N GLU A 81 -3.95 -15.50 8.06
CA GLU A 81 -5.34 -15.77 7.72
C GLU A 81 -6.16 -16.05 8.97
N SER A 82 -7.33 -15.39 9.05
CA SER A 82 -8.29 -15.63 10.11
C SER A 82 -9.40 -16.56 9.63
N ASP A 83 -10.12 -17.16 10.57
CA ASP A 83 -11.30 -17.97 10.26
C ASP A 83 -12.36 -17.14 9.51
N GLU A 84 -12.48 -15.86 9.85
CA GLU A 84 -13.37 -14.93 9.17
C GLU A 84 -13.02 -14.74 7.70
N TYR A 85 -11.72 -14.70 7.36
CA TYR A 85 -11.27 -14.62 5.98
C TYR A 85 -11.75 -15.83 5.17
N VAL A 86 -11.60 -17.03 5.74
CA VAL A 86 -11.96 -18.28 5.07
C VAL A 86 -13.47 -18.44 4.93
N SER A 87 -14.22 -18.04 5.95
CA SER A 87 -15.66 -18.28 6.03
C SER A 87 -16.53 -17.19 5.43
N ASN A 88 -15.97 -16.01 5.12
CA ASN A 88 -16.74 -14.87 4.63
C ASN A 88 -16.15 -14.30 3.33
N PRO A 89 -16.52 -14.88 2.15
CA PRO A 89 -16.00 -14.41 0.87
C PRO A 89 -16.30 -12.95 0.56
N THR A 90 -17.41 -12.42 1.05
CA THR A 90 -17.83 -11.03 0.77
C THR A 90 -16.86 -10.02 1.38
N ASN A 91 -16.30 -10.33 2.55
CA ASN A 91 -15.43 -9.43 3.30
C ASN A 91 -13.95 -9.85 3.27
N ARG A 92 -13.55 -10.71 2.32
CA ARG A 92 -12.15 -11.17 2.21
C ARG A 92 -11.16 -10.01 2.08
N CYS A 93 -11.51 -8.98 1.32
CA CYS A 93 -10.63 -7.80 1.17
C CYS A 93 -10.39 -7.09 2.49
N PHE A 94 -11.43 -6.98 3.34
CA PHE A 94 -11.29 -6.38 4.66
C PHE A 94 -10.28 -7.17 5.52
N TYR A 95 -10.47 -8.48 5.64
CA TYR A 95 -9.62 -9.30 6.49
C TYR A 95 -8.21 -9.45 5.94
N CYS A 96 -8.06 -9.51 4.62
CA CYS A 96 -6.76 -9.56 3.97
C CYS A 96 -5.97 -8.28 4.25
N LYS A 97 -6.59 -7.12 4.10
CA LYS A 97 -5.95 -5.83 4.37
C LYS A 97 -5.66 -5.65 5.85
N GLN A 98 -6.57 -6.07 6.72
CA GLN A 98 -6.35 -6.00 8.16
C GLN A 98 -5.14 -6.85 8.57
N SER A 99 -5.01 -8.05 8.03
CA SER A 99 -3.87 -8.92 8.28
C SER A 99 -2.57 -8.31 7.75
N LEU A 100 -2.62 -7.71 6.56
CA LEU A 100 -1.47 -7.01 5.98
C LEU A 100 -1.02 -5.86 6.88
N TYR A 101 -1.93 -5.00 7.28
CA TYR A 101 -1.59 -3.83 8.10
C TYR A 101 -1.10 -4.24 9.49
N SER A 102 -1.66 -5.30 10.07
CA SER A 102 -1.16 -5.86 11.34
C SER A 102 0.25 -6.38 11.20
N ALA A 103 0.56 -7.09 10.12
CA ALA A 103 1.89 -7.60 9.85
C ALA A 103 2.90 -6.46 9.64
N ILE A 104 2.50 -5.39 8.96
CA ILE A 104 3.34 -4.21 8.79
C ILE A 104 3.66 -3.60 10.16
N ASP A 105 2.66 -3.44 11.02
CA ASP A 105 2.85 -2.90 12.37
C ASP A 105 3.85 -3.73 13.18
N GLU A 106 3.76 -5.06 13.10
CA GLU A 106 4.70 -5.95 13.80
C GLU A 106 6.12 -5.83 13.29
N ILE A 107 6.30 -5.82 11.97
CA ILE A 107 7.63 -5.82 11.33
C ILE A 107 8.27 -4.45 11.45
N ALA A 108 7.51 -3.39 11.20
CA ALA A 108 8.01 -2.02 11.27
C ALA A 108 8.35 -1.58 12.70
N GLY A 109 7.91 -2.35 13.70
CA GLY A 109 8.31 -2.12 15.08
C GLY A 109 7.77 -0.83 15.65
N VAL A 110 6.48 -0.61 15.50
CA VAL A 110 5.79 0.41 16.27
C VAL A 110 5.65 1.80 15.62
N THR A 111 4.48 2.28 15.66
CA THR A 111 4.00 3.67 15.96
C THR A 111 4.71 4.85 15.27
N LEU A 112 5.93 4.71 14.78
CA LEU A 112 6.64 5.79 14.09
C LEU A 112 6.48 5.74 12.58
N ASP A 113 6.02 4.60 12.05
CA ASP A 113 5.82 4.45 10.61
C ASP A 113 4.39 4.76 10.25
N GLN A 114 4.19 5.68 9.31
CA GLN A 114 2.89 5.90 8.72
C GLN A 114 2.69 4.94 7.57
N ILE A 115 1.64 4.13 7.63
CA ILE A 115 1.27 3.27 6.52
C ILE A 115 0.53 4.09 5.48
N VAL A 116 0.92 3.99 4.22
CA VAL A 116 0.27 4.66 3.09
C VAL A 116 -0.09 3.64 2.01
N SER A 117 -1.14 3.94 1.26
CA SER A 117 -1.59 3.11 0.15
C SER A 117 -1.83 3.93 -1.10
N GLY A 118 -1.85 3.25 -2.26
CA GLY A 118 -2.08 3.87 -3.56
C GLY A 118 -3.54 4.13 -3.91
N THR A 119 -4.45 4.09 -2.94
CA THR A 119 -5.86 4.40 -3.16
C THR A 119 -6.01 5.81 -3.77
N ASN A 120 -6.74 5.91 -4.85
CA ASN A 120 -7.02 7.18 -5.52
C ASN A 120 -8.43 7.67 -5.19
N SER A 121 -8.80 8.89 -5.67
CA SER A 121 -10.10 9.47 -5.35
C SER A 121 -11.27 8.69 -5.95
N ASP A 122 -11.09 8.03 -7.09
CA ASP A 122 -12.15 7.20 -7.68
C ASP A 122 -12.47 6.00 -6.80
N ASP A 123 -11.46 5.41 -6.14
CA ASP A 123 -11.65 4.27 -5.25
C ASP A 123 -12.53 4.61 -4.04
N LEU A 124 -12.53 5.87 -3.60
CA LEU A 124 -13.35 6.31 -2.47
C LEU A 124 -14.84 6.32 -2.78
N HIS A 125 -15.21 6.37 -4.06
CA HIS A 125 -16.62 6.36 -4.50
C HIS A 125 -17.18 4.95 -4.69
N GLU A 126 -16.34 3.93 -4.56
CA GLU A 126 -16.73 2.53 -4.66
C GLU A 126 -16.74 1.87 -3.27
N TYR A 127 -17.67 0.94 -3.06
CA TYR A 127 -17.64 0.14 -1.85
C TYR A 127 -16.47 -0.82 -1.89
N ARG A 128 -15.52 -0.63 -0.98
CA ARG A 128 -14.33 -1.48 -0.85
C ARG A 128 -14.11 -1.86 0.60
N PRO A 129 -14.33 -3.13 0.97
CA PRO A 129 -14.09 -3.57 2.35
C PRO A 129 -12.66 -3.30 2.85
N GLY A 130 -11.68 -3.32 1.94
CA GLY A 130 -10.30 -3.02 2.30
C GLY A 130 -10.09 -1.59 2.81
N LEU A 131 -10.94 -0.62 2.40
CA LEU A 131 -10.85 0.75 2.90
C LEU A 131 -11.29 0.85 4.37
N ASP A 132 -12.22 0.01 4.81
CA ASP A 132 -12.61 -0.05 6.22
C ASP A 132 -11.46 -0.55 7.08
N ALA A 133 -10.75 -1.58 6.63
CA ALA A 133 -9.55 -2.07 7.33
C ALA A 133 -8.47 -0.99 7.40
N ALA A 134 -8.25 -0.25 6.31
CA ALA A 134 -7.28 0.86 6.27
C ALA A 134 -7.65 1.95 7.28
N ARG A 135 -8.94 2.31 7.35
CA ARG A 135 -9.43 3.33 8.28
C ARG A 135 -9.16 2.93 9.72
N GLN A 136 -9.41 1.67 10.07
CA GLN A 136 -9.18 1.16 11.42
C GLN A 136 -7.71 1.20 11.82
N ARG A 137 -6.79 1.14 10.87
CA ARG A 137 -5.35 1.15 11.11
C ARG A 137 -4.70 2.51 10.88
N GLY A 138 -5.50 3.54 10.58
CA GLY A 138 -4.98 4.88 10.35
C GLY A 138 -4.15 5.02 9.08
N VAL A 139 -4.41 4.16 8.08
CA VAL A 139 -3.69 4.22 6.80
C VAL A 139 -4.06 5.50 6.05
N ARG A 140 -3.05 6.17 5.49
CA ARG A 140 -3.24 7.38 4.70
C ARG A 140 -3.20 7.05 3.21
N HIS A 141 -3.90 7.84 2.42
CA HIS A 141 -4.01 7.65 0.98
C HIS A 141 -3.63 8.94 0.26
N PRO A 142 -2.33 9.18 0.01
CA PRO A 142 -1.88 10.47 -0.53
C PRO A 142 -2.56 10.88 -1.85
N PHE A 143 -2.78 9.95 -2.77
CA PHE A 143 -3.46 10.28 -4.03
C PHE A 143 -4.89 10.75 -3.78
N ALA A 144 -5.64 10.02 -2.96
CA ALA A 144 -7.01 10.37 -2.64
C ALA A 144 -7.10 11.69 -1.87
N GLU A 145 -6.18 11.92 -0.93
CA GLU A 145 -6.12 13.17 -0.17
C GLU A 145 -5.87 14.40 -1.04
N LEU A 146 -5.10 14.22 -2.11
CA LEU A 146 -4.82 15.29 -3.07
C LEU A 146 -5.88 15.39 -4.17
N GLY A 147 -6.90 14.51 -4.14
CA GLY A 147 -7.96 14.49 -5.12
C GLY A 147 -7.57 13.90 -6.47
N PHE A 148 -6.52 13.09 -6.51
CA PHE A 148 -6.06 12.48 -7.76
C PHE A 148 -6.93 11.30 -8.16
N THR A 149 -7.42 11.30 -9.39
CA THR A 149 -8.17 10.20 -9.99
C THR A 149 -7.22 9.13 -10.54
N LYS A 150 -7.80 8.00 -10.98
CA LYS A 150 -7.02 6.97 -11.69
C LYS A 150 -6.27 7.55 -12.89
N GLU A 151 -6.95 8.42 -13.65
CA GLU A 151 -6.35 9.06 -14.81
C GLU A 151 -5.18 9.96 -14.41
N ASP A 152 -5.31 10.69 -13.32
CA ASP A 152 -4.25 11.57 -12.82
C ASP A 152 -3.01 10.78 -12.39
N VAL A 153 -3.19 9.59 -11.83
CA VAL A 153 -2.09 8.74 -11.37
C VAL A 153 -1.36 8.09 -12.55
N ARG A 154 -2.04 7.79 -13.63
CA ARG A 154 -1.50 7.11 -14.82
C ARG A 154 -0.97 8.04 -15.93
#